data_1f558a218ca8a88a7f31b089068381eb
#
_entry.id   1f558a218ca8a88a7f31b089068381eb
#
_cell.length_a   1.000
_cell.length_b   1.000
_cell.length_c   1.000
_cell.angle_alpha   90.00
_cell.angle_beta   90.00
_cell.angle_gamma   90.00
#
_symmetry.space_group_name_H-M   'P 1'
#
loop_
_entity.id
_entity.type
_entity.pdbx_description
1 polymer ?
#
loop_
_entity_poly.entity_id
_entity_poly.type
_entity_poly.pdbx_seq_one_letter_code
_entity_poly.pdbx_strand_id
1 'polypeptide(L)'
;MNRRVAWPAGFSTALLACGGSGGGGGDPPDPPDPPTCSAGLETPRAFESLDFASPVAMQQAPNDASRWYVAEQGGRIFVFENDPAAEVATEFVDLRDRVHDQGEAGLLGIAFHPDFATNGLVYLNFSELVGARLRSVTAEFSSPDGGQTLDPDSGRVLLTVEKLATNHNGGNVAFGPDGFLYVGLGDGGGSGDPQGNGQNPERLLGKMLRIDVDIRPGGEPYGIPGGASGNPFAGNPLCNVDGAGTQSCPEIYARGFRNPWRWSFDRQSGDLWVGDVGEANWEEVDIVTRGGNYGWNVREGAHCFEPDTGCETQGLIDPVAEYGHDLGLSITGGYVYRGLQTTQVAGNYVFGDFGGMIAWLEPDGAGGFDVQELVEQGCVPPGAPGALQVSSFAQDLDGELYVLDYGSGQILQLQFTE
;
A
#
# COMPACT_ATOMS: atom_id res chain seq x y z
N MET A 1 -14.52 21.35 27.38
CA MET A 1 -13.72 20.34 28.12
C MET A 1 -13.09 19.48 27.07
N ASN A 2 -11.84 19.81 26.70
CA ASN A 2 -11.11 19.13 25.65
C ASN A 2 -10.51 17.84 26.19
N ARG A 3 -10.95 16.69 25.75
CA ARG A 3 -10.21 15.44 25.89
C ARG A 3 -9.47 15.19 24.58
N ARG A 4 -8.17 15.42 24.61
CA ARG A 4 -7.25 14.92 23.57
C ARG A 4 -7.13 13.41 23.76
N VAL A 5 -7.56 12.63 22.79
CA VAL A 5 -7.21 11.21 22.69
C VAL A 5 -5.82 11.18 22.05
N ALA A 6 -4.81 10.86 22.87
CA ALA A 6 -3.46 10.62 22.40
C ALA A 6 -3.35 9.14 22.04
N TRP A 7 -2.87 8.86 20.85
CA TRP A 7 -2.35 7.55 20.45
C TRP A 7 -1.10 7.23 21.30
N PRO A 8 -0.89 5.99 21.73
CA PRO A 8 0.30 5.64 22.49
C PRO A 8 1.52 5.65 21.57
N ALA A 9 2.29 6.72 21.63
CA ALA A 9 3.67 6.71 21.20
C ALA A 9 4.48 5.98 22.26
N GLY A 10 5.22 4.94 21.86
CA GLY A 10 6.34 4.40 22.62
C GLY A 10 5.96 3.35 23.65
N PHE A 11 6.37 2.12 23.39
CA PHE A 11 6.63 1.13 24.42
C PHE A 11 7.75 1.68 25.32
N SER A 12 7.36 2.34 26.41
CA SER A 12 8.25 2.65 27.53
C SER A 12 8.28 1.45 28.44
N THR A 13 9.40 0.77 28.48
CA THR A 13 9.72 -0.23 29.50
C THR A 13 9.59 0.39 30.88
N ALA A 14 8.60 -0.04 31.64
CA ALA A 14 8.44 0.32 33.03
C ALA A 14 9.54 -0.37 33.86
N LEU A 15 10.54 0.41 34.29
CA LEU A 15 11.46 -0.02 35.36
C LEU A 15 10.69 0.01 36.69
N LEU A 16 10.44 -1.16 37.27
CA LEU A 16 10.13 -1.29 38.68
C LEU A 16 11.43 -1.07 39.49
N ALA A 17 11.52 0.05 40.16
CA ALA A 17 12.54 0.33 41.13
C ALA A 17 12.20 -0.34 42.44
N CYS A 18 12.87 -1.43 42.77
CA CYS A 18 13.01 -1.92 44.14
C CYS A 18 14.31 -1.38 44.72
N GLY A 19 14.23 -0.52 45.73
CA GLY A 19 15.36 0.01 46.43
C GLY A 19 16.12 -1.06 47.22
N GLY A 20 17.43 -1.14 47.04
CA GLY A 20 18.38 -1.90 47.83
C GLY A 20 19.74 -1.27 47.67
N SER A 21 20.25 -0.66 48.74
CA SER A 21 21.56 -0.06 48.86
C SER A 21 22.67 -1.10 48.88
N GLY A 22 23.70 -0.95 48.02
CA GLY A 22 24.94 -1.72 48.12
C GLY A 22 25.85 -1.50 46.92
N GLY A 23 26.99 -0.83 47.10
CA GLY A 23 27.88 -0.31 46.08
C GLY A 23 28.61 -1.38 45.24
N GLY A 24 28.97 -0.95 44.04
CA GLY A 24 29.82 -1.62 43.08
C GLY A 24 29.49 -1.03 41.69
N GLY A 25 30.34 -0.09 41.22
CA GLY A 25 30.16 0.51 39.89
C GLY A 25 30.52 -0.51 38.80
N GLY A 26 29.51 -1.01 38.16
CA GLY A 26 29.52 -1.60 36.84
C GLY A 26 28.34 -1.02 36.16
N ASP A 27 28.51 -0.51 34.94
CA ASP A 27 27.41 -0.14 34.08
C ASP A 27 26.44 -1.33 33.96
N PRO A 28 25.10 -1.10 33.92
CA PRO A 28 24.17 -2.16 33.60
C PRO A 28 24.59 -2.82 32.28
N PRO A 29 24.52 -4.14 32.15
CA PRO A 29 24.77 -4.76 30.85
C PRO A 29 23.86 -4.14 29.80
N ASP A 30 24.43 -3.88 28.63
CA ASP A 30 23.64 -3.46 27.50
C ASP A 30 22.48 -4.43 27.31
N PRO A 31 21.29 -3.93 26.91
CA PRO A 31 20.19 -4.83 26.56
C PRO A 31 20.70 -5.83 25.51
N PRO A 32 20.30 -7.10 25.58
CA PRO A 32 20.70 -8.08 24.58
C PRO A 32 20.31 -7.55 23.21
N ASP A 33 21.23 -7.69 22.25
CA ASP A 33 20.92 -7.40 20.86
C ASP A 33 19.64 -8.16 20.44
N PRO A 34 18.75 -7.54 19.65
CA PRO A 34 17.59 -8.24 19.16
C PRO A 34 18.02 -9.51 18.41
N PRO A 35 17.21 -10.57 18.43
CA PRO A 35 17.55 -11.81 17.76
C PRO A 35 17.79 -11.54 16.27
N THR A 36 18.92 -12.01 15.75
CA THR A 36 19.20 -11.96 14.31
C THR A 36 18.43 -13.07 13.62
N CYS A 37 17.56 -12.71 12.70
CA CYS A 37 16.84 -13.67 11.89
C CYS A 37 17.78 -14.29 10.85
N SER A 38 17.83 -15.61 10.81
CA SER A 38 18.61 -16.36 9.81
C SER A 38 17.67 -17.08 8.86
N ALA A 39 17.08 -16.38 7.89
CA ALA A 39 16.06 -17.01 7.08
C ALA A 39 16.27 -16.83 5.56
N GLY A 40 17.48 -17.02 5.07
CA GLY A 40 17.71 -17.01 3.62
C GLY A 40 17.46 -15.66 2.92
N LEU A 41 17.41 -14.56 3.70
CA LEU A 41 17.20 -13.21 3.21
C LEU A 41 18.17 -12.23 3.88
N GLU A 42 18.83 -11.42 3.05
CA GLU A 42 19.55 -10.23 3.49
C GLU A 42 18.84 -8.98 2.94
N THR A 43 18.93 -7.88 3.68
CA THR A 43 18.27 -6.62 3.31
C THR A 43 19.27 -5.47 3.35
N PRO A 44 20.35 -5.51 2.52
CA PRO A 44 21.31 -4.43 2.49
C PRO A 44 20.65 -3.15 2.00
N ARG A 45 21.16 -2.02 2.47
CA ARG A 45 20.76 -0.71 2.00
C ARG A 45 21.09 -0.56 0.51
N ALA A 46 20.10 -0.22 -0.30
CA ALA A 46 20.25 -0.15 -1.76
C ALA A 46 20.96 1.15 -2.21
N PHE A 47 20.72 2.27 -1.49
CA PHE A 47 21.25 3.60 -1.81
C PHE A 47 21.82 4.21 -0.53
N GLU A 48 23.13 4.01 -0.30
CA GLU A 48 23.82 4.28 0.96
C GLU A 48 23.69 5.75 1.45
N SER A 49 23.61 6.70 0.52
CA SER A 49 23.63 8.14 0.83
C SER A 49 22.24 8.78 0.88
N LEU A 50 21.16 8.03 0.60
CA LEU A 50 19.82 8.58 0.48
C LEU A 50 18.88 8.12 1.61
N ASP A 51 18.35 9.08 2.37
CA ASP A 51 17.30 8.88 3.38
C ASP A 51 16.06 9.70 3.02
N PHE A 52 14.87 9.13 3.29
CA PHE A 52 13.58 9.74 3.01
C PHE A 52 12.74 9.83 4.28
N ALA A 53 11.88 10.85 4.38
CA ALA A 53 11.01 11.02 5.53
C ALA A 53 9.71 10.21 5.33
N SER A 54 9.57 9.10 6.07
CA SER A 54 8.37 8.24 6.00
C SER A 54 8.02 7.86 4.55
N PRO A 55 8.93 7.16 3.82
CA PRO A 55 8.67 6.77 2.43
C PRO A 55 7.52 5.76 2.37
N VAL A 56 6.59 5.93 1.44
CA VAL A 56 5.40 5.08 1.32
C VAL A 56 5.16 4.53 -0.08
N ALA A 57 5.85 5.02 -1.10
CA ALA A 57 5.81 4.45 -2.45
C ALA A 57 7.12 4.70 -3.18
N MET A 58 7.53 3.77 -4.03
CA MET A 58 8.71 3.90 -4.87
C MET A 58 8.46 3.20 -6.20
N GLN A 59 8.75 3.88 -7.31
CA GLN A 59 8.53 3.35 -8.66
C GLN A 59 9.57 3.85 -9.65
N GLN A 60 9.80 3.06 -10.70
CA GLN A 60 10.43 3.51 -11.94
C GLN A 60 9.34 3.94 -12.94
N ALA A 61 9.65 4.90 -13.81
CA ALA A 61 8.76 5.22 -14.90
C ALA A 61 8.76 4.08 -15.96
N PRO A 62 7.66 3.88 -16.71
CA PRO A 62 7.60 2.83 -17.72
C PRO A 62 8.75 2.93 -18.74
N ASN A 63 9.47 1.81 -18.91
CA ASN A 63 10.62 1.68 -19.81
C ASN A 63 11.83 2.58 -19.47
N ASP A 64 11.89 3.16 -18.28
CA ASP A 64 13.04 3.94 -17.78
C ASP A 64 13.60 3.33 -16.50
N ALA A 65 14.56 2.42 -16.63
CA ALA A 65 15.29 1.81 -15.52
C ALA A 65 16.35 2.74 -14.92
N SER A 66 16.58 3.93 -15.49
CA SER A 66 17.68 4.80 -15.08
C SER A 66 17.38 5.60 -13.80
N ARG A 67 16.11 5.70 -13.40
CA ARG A 67 15.69 6.56 -12.28
C ARG A 67 14.64 5.89 -11.41
N TRP A 68 14.65 6.31 -10.13
CA TRP A 68 13.63 5.99 -9.16
C TRP A 68 12.90 7.25 -8.69
N TYR A 69 11.62 7.06 -8.34
CA TYR A 69 10.78 8.08 -7.74
C TYR A 69 10.27 7.56 -6.41
N VAL A 70 10.53 8.32 -5.33
CA VAL A 70 10.11 7.97 -3.96
C VAL A 70 9.14 9.02 -3.45
N ALA A 71 7.97 8.57 -3.01
CA ALA A 71 6.97 9.42 -2.36
C ALA A 71 7.10 9.33 -0.83
N GLU A 72 7.23 10.48 -0.20
CA GLU A 72 7.11 10.66 1.23
C GLU A 72 5.64 10.90 1.61
N GLN A 73 5.17 10.29 2.69
CA GLN A 73 3.80 10.46 3.17
C GLN A 73 3.41 11.92 3.34
N GLY A 74 4.35 12.76 3.77
CA GLY A 74 4.15 14.20 4.01
C GLY A 74 3.85 15.03 2.76
N GLY A 75 3.92 14.48 1.54
CA GLY A 75 3.51 15.17 0.31
C GLY A 75 4.64 15.59 -0.61
N ARG A 76 5.87 15.07 -0.46
CA ARG A 76 6.95 15.27 -1.43
C ARG A 76 7.21 14.01 -2.22
N ILE A 77 7.67 14.19 -3.44
CA ILE A 77 8.23 13.10 -4.25
C ILE A 77 9.64 13.53 -4.66
N PHE A 78 10.57 12.59 -4.57
CA PHE A 78 11.95 12.76 -5.00
C PHE A 78 12.25 11.87 -6.19
N VAL A 79 13.14 12.32 -7.07
CA VAL A 79 13.72 11.56 -8.18
C VAL A 79 15.22 11.47 -8.02
N PHE A 80 15.79 10.29 -8.28
CA PHE A 80 17.24 10.04 -8.23
C PHE A 80 17.64 8.95 -9.23
N GLU A 81 18.91 8.92 -9.57
CA GLU A 81 19.46 7.92 -10.50
C GLU A 81 19.46 6.52 -9.87
N ASN A 82 19.14 5.50 -10.66
CA ASN A 82 19.23 4.11 -10.24
C ASN A 82 20.71 3.65 -10.25
N ASP A 83 21.49 4.25 -9.37
CA ASP A 83 22.89 3.94 -9.12
C ASP A 83 23.05 3.75 -7.60
N PRO A 84 23.56 2.59 -7.11
CA PRO A 84 23.81 2.39 -5.68
C PRO A 84 24.71 3.47 -5.04
N ALA A 85 25.53 4.15 -5.85
CA ALA A 85 26.37 5.26 -5.42
C ALA A 85 25.69 6.64 -5.53
N ALA A 86 24.39 6.70 -5.82
CA ALA A 86 23.67 7.98 -5.87
C ALA A 86 23.76 8.73 -4.54
N GLU A 87 24.22 9.98 -4.59
CA GLU A 87 24.38 10.85 -3.42
C GLU A 87 23.28 11.92 -3.31
N VAL A 88 22.49 12.12 -4.36
CA VAL A 88 21.52 13.20 -4.46
C VAL A 88 20.18 12.70 -4.97
N ALA A 89 19.14 12.96 -4.18
CA ALA A 89 17.75 12.90 -4.65
C ALA A 89 17.24 14.34 -4.87
N THR A 90 16.68 14.60 -6.05
CA THR A 90 16.12 15.91 -6.41
C THR A 90 14.63 15.91 -6.15
N GLU A 91 14.08 16.99 -5.63
CA GLU A 91 12.63 17.14 -5.45
C GLU A 91 11.94 17.13 -6.81
N PHE A 92 11.10 16.11 -7.02
CA PHE A 92 10.26 15.98 -8.20
C PHE A 92 9.01 16.86 -8.08
N VAL A 93 8.38 16.87 -6.91
CA VAL A 93 7.26 17.76 -6.57
C VAL A 93 7.12 17.93 -5.06
N ASP A 94 6.67 19.11 -4.64
CA ASP A 94 6.23 19.42 -3.28
C ASP A 94 4.75 19.78 -3.26
N LEU A 95 3.93 18.94 -2.60
CA LEU A 95 2.49 19.12 -2.44
C LEU A 95 2.09 19.29 -0.96
N ARG A 96 3.04 19.58 -0.06
CA ARG A 96 2.77 19.69 1.39
C ARG A 96 1.71 20.74 1.75
N ASP A 97 1.54 21.76 0.94
CA ASP A 97 0.49 22.78 1.13
C ASP A 97 -0.93 22.22 0.87
N ARG A 98 -1.04 21.08 0.18
CA ARG A 98 -2.31 20.43 -0.17
C ARG A 98 -2.53 19.14 0.62
N VAL A 99 -1.47 18.41 0.93
CA VAL A 99 -1.53 17.09 1.54
C VAL A 99 -1.80 17.20 3.03
N HIS A 100 -2.76 16.44 3.51
CA HIS A 100 -3.02 16.22 4.93
C HIS A 100 -2.43 14.87 5.34
N ASP A 101 -1.42 14.87 6.21
CA ASP A 101 -0.56 13.72 6.54
C ASP A 101 -0.72 13.18 7.97
N GLN A 102 -1.87 13.42 8.61
CA GLN A 102 -2.10 12.92 9.97
C GLN A 102 -2.59 11.48 10.00
N GLY A 103 -2.00 10.67 10.88
CA GLY A 103 -2.29 9.25 11.01
C GLY A 103 -1.83 8.50 9.75
N GLU A 104 -2.71 7.75 9.12
CA GLU A 104 -2.43 7.04 7.87
C GLU A 104 -2.69 7.91 6.62
N ALA A 105 -3.23 9.12 6.79
CA ALA A 105 -3.45 10.05 5.68
C ALA A 105 -2.11 10.57 5.13
N GLY A 106 -2.10 11.04 3.89
CA GLY A 106 -0.88 11.54 3.26
C GLY A 106 -0.91 11.50 1.75
N LEU A 107 0.26 11.64 1.13
CA LEU A 107 0.52 11.26 -0.25
C LEU A 107 0.78 9.76 -0.28
N LEU A 108 -0.14 8.98 -0.84
CA LEU A 108 -0.19 7.53 -0.63
C LEU A 108 0.10 6.71 -1.89
N GLY A 109 -0.02 7.29 -3.07
CA GLY A 109 0.20 6.57 -4.31
C GLY A 109 0.73 7.45 -5.43
N ILE A 110 1.56 6.85 -6.28
CA ILE A 110 2.06 7.41 -7.52
C ILE A 110 1.95 6.37 -8.63
N ALA A 111 1.51 6.77 -9.82
CA ALA A 111 1.55 5.96 -11.03
C ALA A 111 1.93 6.81 -12.22
N PHE A 112 2.82 6.29 -13.06
CA PHE A 112 3.15 6.89 -14.35
C PHE A 112 2.22 6.34 -15.43
N HIS A 113 1.77 7.20 -16.33
CA HIS A 113 1.04 6.76 -17.51
C HIS A 113 1.88 5.75 -18.32
N PRO A 114 1.30 4.68 -18.91
CA PRO A 114 2.06 3.75 -19.75
C PRO A 114 2.88 4.43 -20.86
N ASP A 115 2.36 5.52 -21.42
CA ASP A 115 3.03 6.35 -22.43
C ASP A 115 3.73 7.60 -21.84
N PHE A 116 4.17 7.53 -20.56
CA PHE A 116 4.79 8.65 -19.84
C PHE A 116 5.91 9.33 -20.63
N ALA A 117 6.76 8.55 -21.29
CA ALA A 117 7.85 9.08 -22.11
C ALA A 117 7.37 10.05 -23.21
N THR A 118 6.08 9.97 -23.61
CA THR A 118 5.50 10.78 -24.67
C THR A 118 4.59 11.87 -24.13
N ASN A 119 3.78 11.58 -23.10
CA ASN A 119 2.75 12.48 -22.59
C ASN A 119 3.10 13.17 -21.26
N GLY A 120 4.11 12.66 -20.53
CA GLY A 120 4.56 13.22 -19.26
C GLY A 120 3.54 13.13 -18.12
N LEU A 121 2.50 12.28 -18.23
CA LEU A 121 1.41 12.24 -17.25
C LEU A 121 1.74 11.33 -16.06
N VAL A 122 1.44 11.84 -14.86
CA VAL A 122 1.62 11.16 -13.57
C VAL A 122 0.32 11.27 -12.77
N TYR A 123 -0.05 10.19 -12.11
CA TYR A 123 -1.25 10.10 -11.29
C TYR A 123 -0.87 9.94 -9.82
N LEU A 124 -1.44 10.78 -8.98
CA LEU A 124 -1.17 10.78 -7.54
C LEU A 124 -2.47 10.54 -6.79
N ASN A 125 -2.40 9.77 -5.71
CA ASN A 125 -3.46 9.73 -4.70
C ASN A 125 -2.94 10.32 -3.40
N PHE A 126 -3.72 11.25 -2.83
CA PHE A 126 -3.37 11.89 -1.58
C PHE A 126 -4.61 12.28 -0.77
N SER A 127 -4.42 12.47 0.53
CA SER A 127 -5.43 12.98 1.43
C SER A 127 -5.38 14.51 1.46
N GLU A 128 -6.54 15.15 1.40
CA GLU A 128 -6.71 16.60 1.46
C GLU A 128 -7.73 16.98 2.54
N LEU A 129 -7.49 18.06 3.26
CA LEU A 129 -8.43 18.58 4.25
C LEU A 129 -9.02 19.91 3.75
N VAL A 130 -10.30 19.92 3.39
CA VAL A 130 -11.01 21.13 2.95
C VAL A 130 -12.02 21.55 4.02
N GLY A 131 -11.70 22.59 4.74
CA GLY A 131 -12.43 22.96 5.96
C GLY A 131 -12.32 21.87 7.02
N ALA A 132 -13.41 21.17 7.33
CA ALA A 132 -13.41 20.03 8.26
C ALA A 132 -13.64 18.68 7.54
N ARG A 133 -13.61 18.66 6.23
CA ARG A 133 -13.86 17.45 5.42
C ARG A 133 -12.55 16.86 4.95
N LEU A 134 -12.30 15.64 5.37
CA LEU A 134 -11.17 14.85 4.88
C LEU A 134 -11.59 14.14 3.59
N ARG A 135 -10.71 14.16 2.59
CA ARG A 135 -10.95 13.58 1.28
C ARG A 135 -9.76 12.76 0.82
N SER A 136 -10.01 11.65 0.14
CA SER A 136 -9.06 11.03 -0.76
C SER A 136 -9.22 11.68 -2.13
N VAL A 137 -8.13 12.14 -2.71
CA VAL A 137 -8.09 12.79 -4.03
C VAL A 137 -7.17 12.00 -4.94
N THR A 138 -7.70 11.55 -6.09
CA THR A 138 -6.87 11.04 -7.18
C THR A 138 -6.80 12.11 -8.25
N ALA A 139 -5.59 12.52 -8.62
CA ALA A 139 -5.38 13.59 -9.59
C ALA A 139 -4.26 13.26 -10.59
N GLU A 140 -4.42 13.77 -11.81
CA GLU A 140 -3.44 13.75 -12.88
C GLU A 140 -2.59 15.01 -12.84
N PHE A 141 -1.28 14.84 -13.02
CA PHE A 141 -0.30 15.92 -13.13
C PHE A 141 0.57 15.73 -14.37
N SER A 142 1.30 16.75 -14.78
CA SER A 142 2.21 16.68 -15.93
C SER A 142 3.65 17.02 -15.54
N SER A 143 4.59 16.26 -16.10
CA SER A 143 6.02 16.53 -16.09
C SER A 143 6.42 17.21 -17.39
N PRO A 144 6.90 18.46 -17.36
CA PRO A 144 7.21 19.21 -18.59
C PRO A 144 8.60 18.89 -19.17
N ASP A 145 9.43 18.14 -18.45
CA ASP A 145 10.87 18.01 -18.69
C ASP A 145 11.35 16.55 -18.73
N GLY A 146 10.45 15.61 -19.02
CA GLY A 146 10.80 14.20 -19.14
C GLY A 146 11.08 13.51 -17.80
N GLY A 147 10.39 13.92 -16.73
CA GLY A 147 10.46 13.26 -15.43
C GLY A 147 11.53 13.80 -14.49
N GLN A 148 12.04 15.01 -14.71
CA GLN A 148 12.94 15.68 -13.75
C GLN A 148 12.16 16.45 -12.70
N THR A 149 11.05 17.09 -13.12
CA THR A 149 10.09 17.76 -12.22
C THR A 149 8.66 17.45 -12.61
N LEU A 150 7.74 17.61 -11.67
CA LEU A 150 6.29 17.58 -11.90
C LEU A 150 5.72 18.95 -11.59
N ASP A 151 4.88 19.48 -12.49
CA ASP A 151 4.24 20.78 -12.30
C ASP A 151 3.09 20.68 -11.27
N PRO A 152 3.22 21.23 -10.04
CA PRO A 152 2.19 21.14 -9.01
C PRO A 152 0.90 21.87 -9.39
N ASP A 153 0.96 22.86 -10.28
CA ASP A 153 -0.18 23.65 -10.73
C ASP A 153 -0.94 22.99 -11.88
N SER A 154 -0.36 21.97 -12.52
CA SER A 154 -1.00 21.20 -13.58
C SER A 154 -2.09 20.25 -13.08
N GLY A 155 -2.26 20.11 -11.77
CA GLY A 155 -3.11 19.13 -11.11
C GLY A 155 -4.57 19.16 -11.57
N ARG A 156 -5.03 18.10 -12.22
CA ARG A 156 -6.42 17.88 -12.63
C ARG A 156 -7.04 16.76 -11.82
N VAL A 157 -8.01 17.09 -10.98
CA VAL A 157 -8.72 16.12 -10.14
C VAL A 157 -9.54 15.15 -11.00
N LEU A 158 -9.38 13.87 -10.75
CA LEU A 158 -10.16 12.78 -11.34
C LEU A 158 -11.27 12.34 -10.38
N LEU A 159 -10.88 11.91 -9.18
CA LEU A 159 -11.78 11.40 -8.14
C LEU A 159 -11.59 12.22 -6.86
N THR A 160 -12.70 12.46 -6.18
CA THR A 160 -12.73 13.00 -4.81
C THR A 160 -13.69 12.14 -4.00
N VAL A 161 -13.20 11.55 -2.90
CA VAL A 161 -14.01 10.68 -2.04
C VAL A 161 -13.92 11.19 -0.61
N GLU A 162 -15.04 11.68 -0.07
CA GLU A 162 -15.10 12.13 1.33
C GLU A 162 -15.04 10.94 2.28
N LYS A 163 -14.33 11.12 3.41
CA LYS A 163 -14.22 10.13 4.49
C LYS A 163 -14.19 10.77 5.85
N LEU A 164 -14.54 10.00 6.88
CA LEU A 164 -14.74 10.55 8.24
C LEU A 164 -13.50 10.40 9.13
N ALA A 165 -12.57 9.51 8.79
CA ALA A 165 -11.40 9.22 9.60
C ALA A 165 -10.11 9.33 8.82
N THR A 166 -8.97 9.43 9.52
CA THR A 166 -7.63 9.51 8.92
C THR A 166 -7.00 8.14 8.66
N ASN A 167 -7.66 7.05 9.06
CA ASN A 167 -7.23 5.67 8.83
C ASN A 167 -8.01 5.01 7.68
N HIS A 168 -7.60 3.81 7.30
CA HIS A 168 -8.12 3.00 6.19
C HIS A 168 -8.22 3.81 4.88
N ASN A 169 -7.09 4.35 4.46
CA ASN A 169 -7.03 5.19 3.27
C ASN A 169 -6.91 4.38 1.98
N GLY A 170 -6.24 3.22 2.03
CA GLY A 170 -5.70 2.62 0.83
C GLY A 170 -4.77 3.60 0.12
N GLY A 171 -5.20 4.08 -1.05
CA GLY A 171 -4.55 5.18 -1.77
C GLY A 171 -3.48 4.74 -2.76
N ASN A 172 -3.17 3.45 -2.86
CA ASN A 172 -2.29 2.98 -3.93
C ASN A 172 -2.97 3.13 -5.30
N VAL A 173 -2.18 3.47 -6.31
CA VAL A 173 -2.62 3.64 -7.70
C VAL A 173 -1.63 2.95 -8.64
N ALA A 174 -2.14 2.28 -9.68
CA ALA A 174 -1.32 1.68 -10.72
C ALA A 174 -2.11 1.50 -12.01
N PHE A 175 -1.40 1.44 -13.13
CA PHE A 175 -2.00 0.98 -14.40
C PHE A 175 -1.99 -0.53 -14.47
N GLY A 176 -3.15 -1.10 -14.82
CA GLY A 176 -3.26 -2.51 -15.12
C GLY A 176 -2.65 -2.87 -16.49
N PRO A 177 -2.44 -4.18 -16.76
CA PRO A 177 -1.98 -4.66 -18.06
C PRO A 177 -2.97 -4.36 -19.20
N ASP A 178 -4.17 -3.96 -18.86
CA ASP A 178 -5.24 -3.54 -19.78
C ASP A 178 -5.21 -2.02 -20.11
N GLY A 179 -4.23 -1.29 -19.55
CA GLY A 179 -4.00 0.13 -19.80
C GLY A 179 -4.90 1.08 -19.00
N PHE A 180 -5.77 0.60 -18.14
CA PHE A 180 -6.63 1.42 -17.29
C PHE A 180 -5.97 1.73 -15.94
N LEU A 181 -6.36 2.87 -15.35
CA LEU A 181 -5.91 3.26 -14.01
C LEU A 181 -6.77 2.55 -12.95
N TYR A 182 -6.11 1.86 -12.03
CA TYR A 182 -6.73 1.29 -10.85
C TYR A 182 -6.41 2.14 -9.63
N VAL A 183 -7.37 2.21 -8.70
CA VAL A 183 -7.26 2.95 -7.44
C VAL A 183 -7.84 2.08 -6.33
N GLY A 184 -7.04 1.74 -5.32
CA GLY A 184 -7.51 1.04 -4.12
C GLY A 184 -7.91 2.05 -3.05
N LEU A 185 -9.13 1.95 -2.53
CA LEU A 185 -9.62 2.79 -1.43
C LEU A 185 -10.11 1.92 -0.28
N GLY A 186 -9.66 2.22 0.93
CA GLY A 186 -10.19 1.61 2.15
C GLY A 186 -11.62 2.03 2.46
N ASP A 187 -12.20 1.46 3.49
CA ASP A 187 -13.59 1.71 3.92
C ASP A 187 -13.84 3.11 4.50
N GLY A 188 -12.75 3.90 4.68
CA GLY A 188 -12.81 5.28 5.19
C GLY A 188 -12.66 5.38 6.70
N GLY A 189 -12.40 4.25 7.37
CA GLY A 189 -11.97 4.18 8.75
C GLY A 189 -13.07 4.02 9.79
N GLY A 190 -12.62 3.77 11.00
CA GLY A 190 -13.47 3.40 12.13
C GLY A 190 -13.58 1.88 12.26
N SER A 191 -13.75 1.40 13.51
CA SER A 191 -13.83 -0.04 13.77
C SER A 191 -15.10 -0.64 13.17
N GLY A 192 -14.96 -1.75 12.44
CA GLY A 192 -16.05 -2.55 11.92
C GLY A 192 -16.84 -1.92 10.77
N ASP A 193 -16.24 -0.98 10.01
CA ASP A 193 -16.92 -0.25 8.92
C ASP A 193 -18.28 0.32 9.31
N PRO A 194 -18.33 1.31 10.22
CA PRO A 194 -19.59 1.79 10.80
C PRO A 194 -20.56 2.41 9.79
N GLN A 195 -20.11 2.61 8.55
CA GLN A 195 -20.93 3.15 7.46
C GLN A 195 -21.34 2.08 6.44
N GLY A 196 -20.84 0.84 6.57
CA GLY A 196 -21.10 -0.26 5.66
C GLY A 196 -20.55 -0.01 4.25
N ASN A 197 -19.47 0.75 4.15
CA ASN A 197 -18.87 1.13 2.86
C ASN A 197 -18.35 -0.08 2.08
N GLY A 198 -17.73 -1.05 2.74
CA GLY A 198 -17.16 -2.24 2.09
C GLY A 198 -18.18 -2.95 1.20
N GLN A 199 -19.40 -3.15 1.70
CA GLN A 199 -20.47 -3.86 0.99
C GLN A 199 -21.37 -2.95 0.14
N ASN A 200 -21.37 -1.64 0.35
CA ASN A 200 -22.27 -0.73 -0.37
C ASN A 200 -21.74 -0.37 -1.77
N PRO A 201 -22.38 -0.83 -2.87
CA PRO A 201 -21.92 -0.52 -4.23
C PRO A 201 -22.23 0.92 -4.69
N GLU A 202 -23.00 1.69 -3.91
CA GLU A 202 -23.27 3.11 -4.18
C GLU A 202 -22.18 4.04 -3.59
N ARG A 203 -21.08 3.45 -3.08
CA ARG A 203 -19.94 4.16 -2.47
C ARG A 203 -18.64 3.67 -3.08
N LEU A 204 -17.65 4.58 -3.19
CA LEU A 204 -16.33 4.26 -3.70
C LEU A 204 -15.35 3.80 -2.61
N LEU A 205 -15.68 3.97 -1.34
CA LEU A 205 -14.88 3.47 -0.21
C LEU A 205 -15.01 1.95 -0.06
N GLY A 206 -13.93 1.28 0.35
CA GLY A 206 -13.84 -0.19 0.49
C GLY A 206 -13.84 -0.91 -0.87
N LYS A 207 -13.14 -0.34 -1.87
CA LYS A 207 -13.20 -0.79 -3.27
C LYS A 207 -11.86 -0.77 -3.96
N MET A 208 -11.73 -1.66 -4.94
CA MET A 208 -10.82 -1.48 -6.07
C MET A 208 -11.61 -0.81 -7.20
N LEU A 209 -11.15 0.37 -7.63
CA LEU A 209 -11.74 1.13 -8.73
C LEU A 209 -10.92 0.95 -10.00
N ARG A 210 -11.56 1.12 -11.17
CA ARG A 210 -10.90 1.07 -12.48
C ARG A 210 -11.52 2.09 -13.41
N ILE A 211 -10.71 3.01 -13.93
CA ILE A 211 -11.12 4.13 -14.75
C ILE A 211 -10.26 4.28 -16.01
N ASP A 212 -10.84 4.85 -17.05
CA ASP A 212 -10.17 5.16 -18.32
C ASP A 212 -9.77 6.64 -18.31
N VAL A 213 -8.48 6.94 -18.24
CA VAL A 213 -7.97 8.31 -18.17
C VAL A 213 -7.73 8.93 -19.54
N ASP A 214 -7.71 8.10 -20.60
CA ASP A 214 -7.49 8.52 -21.99
C ASP A 214 -8.78 8.96 -22.66
N ILE A 215 -9.89 8.29 -22.34
CA ILE A 215 -11.20 8.57 -22.92
C ILE A 215 -12.06 9.32 -21.91
N ARG A 216 -12.47 10.55 -22.25
CA ARG A 216 -13.24 11.47 -21.38
C ARG A 216 -14.53 11.88 -22.07
N PRO A 217 -15.58 11.04 -22.00
CA PRO A 217 -16.84 11.32 -22.69
C PRO A 217 -17.54 12.54 -22.09
N GLY A 218 -18.03 13.42 -22.95
CA GLY A 218 -18.88 14.54 -22.52
C GLY A 218 -18.18 15.62 -21.66
N GLY A 219 -16.85 15.58 -21.53
CA GLY A 219 -16.11 16.49 -20.65
C GLY A 219 -15.98 15.97 -19.22
N GLU A 220 -16.34 14.72 -18.95
CA GLU A 220 -16.10 14.05 -17.68
C GLU A 220 -14.59 13.93 -17.38
N PRO A 221 -14.19 13.82 -16.11
CA PRO A 221 -12.78 13.73 -15.74
C PRO A 221 -12.09 12.44 -16.23
N TYR A 222 -12.84 11.38 -16.46
CA TYR A 222 -12.41 10.08 -16.97
C TYR A 222 -13.57 9.34 -17.64
N GLY A 223 -13.27 8.25 -18.34
CA GLY A 223 -14.24 7.29 -18.84
C GLY A 223 -14.34 6.05 -17.97
N ILE A 224 -15.33 5.21 -18.27
CA ILE A 224 -15.50 3.91 -17.64
C ILE A 224 -15.22 2.81 -18.66
N PRO A 225 -14.31 1.86 -18.36
CA PRO A 225 -14.09 0.72 -19.22
C PRO A 225 -15.39 -0.07 -19.46
N GLY A 226 -15.79 -0.18 -20.73
CA GLY A 226 -17.04 -0.81 -21.16
C GLY A 226 -16.83 -2.12 -21.91
N GLY A 227 -17.92 -2.69 -22.44
CA GLY A 227 -17.91 -3.94 -23.21
C GLY A 227 -17.82 -5.19 -22.35
N ALA A 228 -17.43 -6.31 -22.95
CA ALA A 228 -17.43 -7.63 -22.29
C ALA A 228 -16.44 -7.71 -21.11
N SER A 229 -15.34 -7.00 -21.17
CA SER A 229 -14.32 -6.86 -20.11
C SER A 229 -14.47 -5.56 -19.30
N GLY A 230 -15.54 -4.82 -19.50
CA GLY A 230 -15.82 -3.55 -18.80
C GLY A 230 -16.12 -3.72 -17.33
N ASN A 231 -16.21 -2.61 -16.61
CA ASN A 231 -16.58 -2.61 -15.20
C ASN A 231 -17.99 -3.21 -15.00
N PRO A 232 -18.27 -3.83 -13.84
CA PRO A 232 -19.56 -4.48 -13.58
C PRO A 232 -20.78 -3.58 -13.78
N PHE A 233 -20.64 -2.28 -13.46
CA PHE A 233 -21.74 -1.31 -13.49
C PHE A 233 -21.53 -0.20 -14.53
N ALA A 234 -20.75 -0.46 -15.60
CA ALA A 234 -20.29 0.54 -16.58
C ALA A 234 -21.39 1.38 -17.25
N GLY A 235 -22.66 0.97 -17.17
CA GLY A 235 -23.79 1.73 -17.72
C GLY A 235 -24.41 2.76 -16.76
N ASN A 236 -23.97 2.81 -15.50
CA ASN A 236 -24.52 3.70 -14.50
C ASN A 236 -23.85 5.10 -14.53
N PRO A 237 -24.49 6.13 -13.93
CA PRO A 237 -23.88 7.44 -13.73
C PRO A 237 -22.63 7.37 -12.84
N LEU A 238 -21.63 8.23 -13.10
CA LEU A 238 -20.43 8.32 -12.30
C LEU A 238 -20.71 8.70 -10.83
N CYS A 239 -19.91 8.14 -9.92
CA CYS A 239 -19.90 8.48 -8.49
C CYS A 239 -18.73 9.42 -8.14
N ASN A 240 -18.25 10.22 -9.09
CA ASN A 240 -17.07 11.07 -8.95
C ASN A 240 -17.26 12.32 -8.09
N VAL A 241 -18.48 12.60 -7.65
CA VAL A 241 -18.79 13.69 -6.72
C VAL A 241 -18.93 13.11 -5.32
N ASP A 242 -17.99 13.46 -4.43
CA ASP A 242 -17.91 12.99 -3.03
C ASP A 242 -17.88 11.46 -2.86
N GLY A 243 -17.65 10.72 -3.97
CA GLY A 243 -17.53 9.26 -3.97
C GLY A 243 -18.83 8.52 -3.67
N ALA A 244 -19.98 9.10 -4.02
CA ALA A 244 -21.29 8.53 -3.77
C ALA A 244 -22.23 8.63 -4.98
N GLY A 245 -23.12 7.66 -5.13
CA GLY A 245 -24.14 7.60 -6.17
C GLY A 245 -25.52 7.26 -5.63
N THR A 246 -26.49 7.24 -6.53
CA THR A 246 -27.85 6.75 -6.28
C THR A 246 -28.10 5.37 -6.91
N GLN A 247 -27.07 4.83 -7.53
CA GLN A 247 -27.00 3.50 -8.13
C GLN A 247 -25.58 2.97 -7.89
N SER A 248 -25.34 1.69 -8.16
CA SER A 248 -23.99 1.10 -8.09
C SER A 248 -23.00 1.90 -8.94
N CYS A 249 -21.88 2.29 -8.34
CA CYS A 249 -20.87 3.13 -8.97
C CYS A 249 -20.17 2.40 -10.11
N PRO A 250 -20.12 2.97 -11.32
CA PRO A 250 -19.53 2.32 -12.47
C PRO A 250 -18.00 2.22 -12.39
N GLU A 251 -17.35 2.99 -11.54
CA GLU A 251 -15.90 2.95 -11.27
C GLU A 251 -15.49 1.64 -10.61
N ILE A 252 -16.40 0.93 -9.93
CA ILE A 252 -16.07 -0.26 -9.14
C ILE A 252 -15.63 -1.40 -10.05
N TYR A 253 -14.41 -1.91 -9.77
CA TYR A 253 -13.87 -3.13 -10.32
C TYR A 253 -14.20 -4.33 -9.41
N ALA A 254 -13.93 -4.18 -8.09
CA ALA A 254 -14.22 -5.14 -7.03
C ALA A 254 -14.54 -4.42 -5.71
N ARG A 255 -15.14 -5.12 -4.74
CA ARG A 255 -15.60 -4.55 -3.48
C ARG A 255 -15.35 -5.47 -2.30
N GLY A 256 -15.63 -4.96 -1.08
CA GLY A 256 -15.54 -5.73 0.15
C GLY A 256 -14.15 -5.72 0.74
N PHE A 257 -13.43 -4.60 0.61
CA PHE A 257 -12.13 -4.36 1.20
C PHE A 257 -12.23 -3.46 2.43
N ARG A 258 -11.33 -3.70 3.39
CA ARG A 258 -11.18 -2.85 4.57
C ARG A 258 -10.17 -1.73 4.34
N ASN A 259 -8.93 -2.08 4.05
CA ASN A 259 -7.84 -1.14 3.79
C ASN A 259 -6.81 -1.79 2.84
N PRO A 260 -7.11 -1.88 1.54
CA PRO A 260 -6.22 -2.46 0.53
C PRO A 260 -4.99 -1.56 0.37
N TRP A 261 -3.97 -1.80 1.25
CA TRP A 261 -2.88 -0.86 1.45
C TRP A 261 -1.91 -0.86 0.27
N ARG A 262 -1.21 -1.98 0.02
CA ARG A 262 -0.38 -2.13 -1.17
C ARG A 262 -0.85 -3.32 -1.99
N TRP A 263 -0.80 -3.13 -3.28
CA TRP A 263 -1.22 -4.13 -4.25
C TRP A 263 -0.45 -3.92 -5.55
N SER A 264 -0.33 -4.98 -6.32
CA SER A 264 0.45 -4.98 -7.55
C SER A 264 -0.14 -5.93 -8.57
N PHE A 265 0.16 -5.68 -9.84
CA PHE A 265 -0.08 -6.65 -10.91
C PHE A 265 1.14 -7.53 -11.08
N ASP A 266 0.93 -8.85 -11.10
CA ASP A 266 1.96 -9.74 -11.60
C ASP A 266 2.23 -9.44 -13.07
N ARG A 267 3.43 -9.01 -13.39
CA ARG A 267 3.81 -8.61 -14.75
C ARG A 267 3.79 -9.73 -15.79
N GLN A 268 3.69 -11.00 -15.36
CA GLN A 268 3.65 -12.15 -16.25
C GLN A 268 2.23 -12.68 -16.46
N SER A 269 1.45 -12.88 -15.41
CA SER A 269 0.07 -13.38 -15.49
C SER A 269 -0.97 -12.28 -15.68
N GLY A 270 -0.68 -11.07 -15.18
CA GLY A 270 -1.62 -9.96 -15.12
C GLY A 270 -2.57 -10.02 -13.94
N ASP A 271 -2.40 -10.97 -13.03
CA ASP A 271 -3.22 -11.08 -11.82
C ASP A 271 -2.98 -9.91 -10.88
N LEU A 272 -4.06 -9.42 -10.29
CA LEU A 272 -4.03 -8.34 -9.30
C LEU A 272 -3.97 -8.93 -7.89
N TRP A 273 -2.82 -8.77 -7.24
CA TRP A 273 -2.56 -9.21 -5.87
C TRP A 273 -2.71 -8.05 -4.91
N VAL A 274 -3.48 -8.23 -3.84
CA VAL A 274 -3.82 -7.19 -2.86
C VAL A 274 -3.51 -7.69 -1.46
N GLY A 275 -2.81 -6.89 -0.65
CA GLY A 275 -2.78 -7.04 0.80
C GLY A 275 -3.87 -6.16 1.41
N ASP A 276 -4.87 -6.74 2.04
CA ASP A 276 -5.95 -6.02 2.72
C ASP A 276 -5.79 -6.13 4.23
N VAL A 277 -5.63 -4.98 4.89
CA VAL A 277 -5.37 -4.91 6.33
C VAL A 277 -6.63 -5.26 7.12
N GLY A 278 -6.52 -6.25 7.97
CA GLY A 278 -7.61 -6.72 8.83
C GLY A 278 -7.95 -5.81 10.00
N GLU A 279 -8.95 -6.19 10.78
CA GLU A 279 -9.45 -5.37 11.90
C GLU A 279 -8.84 -5.78 13.25
N ALA A 280 -8.91 -7.08 13.58
CA ALA A 280 -8.60 -7.53 14.92
C ALA A 280 -7.88 -8.87 14.99
N ASN A 281 -8.01 -9.73 13.99
CA ASN A 281 -7.52 -11.10 14.08
C ASN A 281 -6.76 -11.58 12.85
N TRP A 282 -7.12 -11.13 11.64
CA TRP A 282 -6.66 -11.73 10.41
C TRP A 282 -6.23 -10.68 9.39
N GLU A 283 -5.03 -10.84 8.90
CA GLU A 283 -4.50 -10.14 7.73
C GLU A 283 -4.69 -11.04 6.51
N GLU A 284 -4.99 -10.47 5.31
CA GLU A 284 -5.34 -11.27 4.15
C GLU A 284 -4.63 -10.85 2.86
N VAL A 285 -4.43 -11.84 1.99
CA VAL A 285 -3.94 -11.64 0.62
C VAL A 285 -5.00 -12.14 -0.35
N ASP A 286 -5.36 -11.28 -1.29
CA ASP A 286 -6.35 -11.57 -2.32
C ASP A 286 -5.76 -11.59 -3.72
N ILE A 287 -6.29 -12.47 -4.59
CA ILE A 287 -6.19 -12.32 -6.05
C ILE A 287 -7.49 -11.72 -6.55
N VAL A 288 -7.44 -10.45 -6.94
CA VAL A 288 -8.66 -9.68 -7.20
C VAL A 288 -9.14 -9.81 -8.62
N THR A 289 -10.38 -10.24 -8.75
CA THR A 289 -11.07 -10.42 -10.03
C THR A 289 -12.21 -9.42 -10.21
N ARG A 290 -12.54 -9.14 -11.46
CA ARG A 290 -13.61 -8.21 -11.83
C ARG A 290 -14.97 -8.65 -11.27
N GLY A 291 -15.63 -7.77 -10.51
CA GLY A 291 -16.93 -8.01 -9.89
C GLY A 291 -16.87 -8.80 -8.60
N GLY A 292 -15.66 -9.15 -8.13
CA GLY A 292 -15.46 -9.86 -6.88
C GLY A 292 -15.96 -9.09 -5.66
N ASN A 293 -16.32 -9.84 -4.62
CA ASN A 293 -16.68 -9.33 -3.31
C ASN A 293 -15.87 -10.09 -2.25
N TYR A 294 -14.92 -9.40 -1.61
CA TYR A 294 -13.91 -9.95 -0.71
C TYR A 294 -14.34 -9.98 0.77
N GLY A 295 -15.60 -9.64 1.03
CA GLY A 295 -16.29 -10.01 2.27
C GLY A 295 -16.36 -8.94 3.34
N TRP A 296 -15.46 -7.98 3.42
CA TRP A 296 -15.47 -6.95 4.45
C TRP A 296 -16.77 -6.11 4.37
N ASN A 297 -17.55 -5.86 5.42
CA ASN A 297 -17.34 -6.19 6.84
C ASN A 297 -18.18 -7.40 7.33
N VAL A 298 -18.68 -8.23 6.42
CA VAL A 298 -19.35 -9.49 6.78
C VAL A 298 -18.31 -10.51 7.28
N ARG A 299 -17.10 -10.45 6.71
CA ARG A 299 -15.97 -11.32 7.03
C ARG A 299 -14.70 -10.50 7.25
N GLU A 300 -13.79 -11.06 8.07
CA GLU A 300 -12.39 -10.71 8.21
C GLU A 300 -11.60 -11.96 7.86
N GLY A 301 -10.83 -11.90 6.77
CA GLY A 301 -10.29 -13.12 6.18
C GLY A 301 -11.38 -14.10 5.76
N ALA A 302 -11.14 -15.38 5.96
CA ALA A 302 -12.12 -16.45 5.74
C ALA A 302 -13.11 -16.61 6.91
N HIS A 303 -13.14 -15.70 7.89
CA HIS A 303 -13.89 -15.82 9.14
C HIS A 303 -15.07 -14.86 9.22
N CYS A 304 -16.16 -15.25 9.87
CA CYS A 304 -17.28 -14.35 10.11
C CYS A 304 -16.83 -13.20 11.05
N PHE A 305 -17.16 -11.95 10.68
CA PHE A 305 -16.89 -10.78 11.49
C PHE A 305 -18.18 -10.15 12.01
N GLU A 306 -19.12 -9.76 11.13
CA GLU A 306 -20.40 -9.19 11.53
C GLU A 306 -21.57 -9.80 10.74
N PRO A 307 -22.31 -10.74 11.34
CA PRO A 307 -22.19 -11.29 12.69
C PRO A 307 -20.96 -12.19 12.87
N ASP A 308 -20.47 -12.34 14.09
CA ASP A 308 -19.31 -13.15 14.48
C ASP A 308 -19.47 -14.66 14.21
N THR A 309 -20.68 -15.12 13.98
CA THR A 309 -21.00 -16.51 13.63
C THR A 309 -22.20 -16.57 12.70
N GLY A 310 -22.16 -17.54 11.76
CA GLY A 310 -23.29 -17.79 10.86
C GLY A 310 -23.54 -16.66 9.85
N CYS A 311 -22.50 -15.95 9.47
CA CYS A 311 -22.55 -14.88 8.47
C CYS A 311 -22.95 -15.43 7.08
N GLU A 312 -23.53 -14.58 6.25
CA GLU A 312 -23.83 -14.93 4.85
C GLU A 312 -22.53 -14.95 4.04
N THR A 313 -22.27 -16.08 3.39
CA THR A 313 -21.04 -16.27 2.60
C THR A 313 -21.29 -16.39 1.10
N GLN A 314 -22.57 -16.45 0.69
CA GLN A 314 -22.91 -16.62 -0.71
C GLN A 314 -22.46 -15.43 -1.55
N GLY A 315 -21.59 -15.69 -2.53
CA GLY A 315 -21.06 -14.67 -3.44
C GLY A 315 -19.90 -13.86 -2.86
N LEU A 316 -19.40 -14.23 -1.69
CA LEU A 316 -18.12 -13.75 -1.16
C LEU A 316 -16.99 -14.64 -1.68
N ILE A 317 -15.81 -14.05 -1.84
CA ILE A 317 -14.57 -14.71 -2.24
C ILE A 317 -13.67 -14.74 -1.02
N ASP A 318 -13.15 -15.92 -0.68
CA ASP A 318 -12.18 -16.07 0.38
C ASP A 318 -10.80 -15.61 -0.08
N PRO A 319 -9.95 -15.08 0.83
CA PRO A 319 -8.57 -14.76 0.51
C PRO A 319 -7.81 -16.01 0.04
N VAL A 320 -6.76 -15.80 -0.75
CA VAL A 320 -5.89 -16.91 -1.18
C VAL A 320 -4.92 -17.32 -0.08
N ALA A 321 -4.64 -16.41 0.85
CA ALA A 321 -3.90 -16.67 2.09
C ALA A 321 -4.33 -15.66 3.16
N GLU A 322 -4.24 -16.10 4.42
CA GLU A 322 -4.47 -15.26 5.59
C GLU A 322 -3.50 -15.65 6.71
N TYR A 323 -3.25 -14.74 7.65
CA TYR A 323 -2.46 -15.02 8.84
C TYR A 323 -2.98 -14.23 10.04
N GLY A 324 -2.80 -14.82 11.22
CA GLY A 324 -3.23 -14.22 12.49
C GLY A 324 -2.25 -13.17 13.01
N HIS A 325 -2.70 -12.39 13.98
CA HIS A 325 -1.89 -11.36 14.65
C HIS A 325 -0.78 -11.90 15.55
N ASP A 326 -0.55 -13.20 15.57
CA ASP A 326 0.63 -13.85 16.12
C ASP A 326 1.83 -13.82 15.18
N LEU A 327 1.60 -13.65 13.86
CA LEU A 327 2.66 -13.52 12.86
C LEU A 327 2.92 -12.05 12.44
N GLY A 328 1.87 -11.24 12.30
CA GLY A 328 1.97 -9.83 11.90
C GLY A 328 0.71 -9.08 12.30
N LEU A 329 0.73 -7.74 12.23
CA LEU A 329 -0.34 -6.89 12.76
C LEU A 329 -1.00 -5.99 11.72
N SER A 330 -0.38 -5.84 10.55
CA SER A 330 -0.84 -4.94 9.50
C SER A 330 -0.12 -5.26 8.20
N ILE A 331 -0.75 -6.06 7.35
CA ILE A 331 -0.16 -6.44 6.07
C ILE A 331 0.17 -5.22 5.24
N THR A 332 1.39 -5.19 4.72
CA THR A 332 1.78 -4.16 3.75
C THR A 332 1.34 -4.54 2.34
N GLY A 333 1.40 -5.82 1.99
CA GLY A 333 1.30 -6.30 0.62
C GLY A 333 2.67 -6.40 -0.04
N GLY A 334 2.73 -6.62 -1.35
CA GLY A 334 4.00 -6.91 -2.03
C GLY A 334 3.86 -7.16 -3.54
N TYR A 335 4.72 -8.03 -4.07
CA TYR A 335 4.79 -8.35 -5.50
C TYR A 335 5.04 -9.83 -5.76
N VAL A 336 4.54 -10.35 -6.88
CA VAL A 336 5.04 -11.62 -7.40
C VAL A 336 6.48 -11.42 -7.87
N TYR A 337 7.42 -12.17 -7.26
CA TYR A 337 8.83 -12.05 -7.59
C TYR A 337 9.12 -12.57 -9.01
N ARG A 338 9.73 -11.72 -9.81
CA ARG A 338 10.08 -12.01 -11.21
C ARG A 338 11.55 -11.69 -11.53
N GLY A 339 12.36 -11.46 -10.48
CA GLY A 339 13.80 -11.26 -10.59
C GLY A 339 14.56 -12.56 -10.90
N LEU A 340 15.88 -12.43 -11.01
CA LEU A 340 16.77 -13.49 -11.42
C LEU A 340 17.76 -13.93 -10.32
N GLN A 341 17.78 -13.27 -9.17
CA GLN A 341 18.72 -13.57 -8.09
C GLN A 341 18.51 -14.95 -7.48
N THR A 342 17.26 -15.44 -7.44
CA THR A 342 16.93 -16.73 -6.86
C THR A 342 15.81 -17.43 -7.60
N THR A 343 15.81 -18.76 -7.53
CA THR A 343 14.69 -19.59 -7.98
C THR A 343 13.75 -19.99 -6.83
N GLN A 344 14.14 -19.76 -5.57
CA GLN A 344 13.39 -20.19 -4.40
C GLN A 344 11.99 -19.57 -4.34
N VAL A 345 11.90 -18.26 -4.51
CA VAL A 345 10.63 -17.51 -4.48
C VAL A 345 10.15 -17.09 -5.87
N ALA A 346 10.81 -17.56 -6.94
CA ALA A 346 10.48 -17.18 -8.31
C ALA A 346 9.05 -17.60 -8.68
N GLY A 347 8.22 -16.63 -9.05
CA GLY A 347 6.82 -16.84 -9.40
C GLY A 347 5.86 -16.81 -8.20
N ASN A 348 6.37 -16.65 -6.98
CA ASN A 348 5.57 -16.57 -5.77
C ASN A 348 5.40 -15.11 -5.31
N TYR A 349 4.32 -14.84 -4.60
CA TYR A 349 4.05 -13.53 -4.02
C TYR A 349 4.91 -13.32 -2.77
N VAL A 350 5.78 -12.31 -2.80
CA VAL A 350 6.60 -11.86 -1.66
C VAL A 350 5.96 -10.60 -1.10
N PHE A 351 5.70 -10.60 0.20
CA PHE A 351 5.00 -9.52 0.87
C PHE A 351 5.58 -9.25 2.26
N GLY A 352 5.14 -8.17 2.88
CA GLY A 352 5.55 -7.83 4.24
C GLY A 352 4.39 -7.35 5.08
N ASP A 353 4.72 -7.17 6.36
CA ASP A 353 3.87 -6.58 7.40
C ASP A 353 4.57 -5.35 8.00
N PHE A 354 3.81 -4.34 8.37
CA PHE A 354 4.36 -3.10 8.95
C PHE A 354 5.16 -3.37 10.23
N GLY A 355 4.87 -4.47 10.92
CA GLY A 355 5.64 -4.97 12.08
C GLY A 355 7.01 -5.51 11.75
N GLY A 356 7.40 -5.55 10.47
CA GLY A 356 8.74 -5.96 10.01
C GLY A 356 8.84 -7.39 9.52
N MET A 357 7.75 -8.17 9.52
CA MET A 357 7.73 -9.49 8.88
C MET A 357 7.92 -9.32 7.37
N ILE A 358 8.71 -10.22 6.76
CA ILE A 358 8.77 -10.44 5.31
C ILE A 358 8.51 -11.92 5.07
N ALA A 359 7.59 -12.23 4.16
CA ALA A 359 7.15 -13.58 3.87
C ALA A 359 6.89 -13.77 2.38
N TRP A 360 6.68 -15.01 1.98
CA TRP A 360 6.22 -15.36 0.64
C TRP A 360 5.13 -16.44 0.71
N LEU A 361 4.34 -16.56 -0.33
CA LEU A 361 3.27 -17.54 -0.44
C LEU A 361 3.75 -18.76 -1.21
N GLU A 362 3.79 -19.92 -0.52
CA GLU A 362 4.09 -21.22 -1.12
C GLU A 362 2.78 -21.92 -1.53
N PRO A 363 2.63 -22.38 -2.79
CA PRO A 363 1.44 -23.14 -3.16
C PRO A 363 1.27 -24.41 -2.32
N ASP A 364 0.11 -24.58 -1.68
CA ASP A 364 -0.22 -25.71 -0.78
C ASP A 364 -0.53 -27.02 -1.55
N GLY A 365 -0.56 -26.98 -2.88
CA GLY A 365 -0.90 -28.10 -3.76
C GLY A 365 -2.41 -28.45 -3.77
N ALA A 366 -3.24 -27.76 -3.00
CA ALA A 366 -4.69 -27.92 -2.97
C ALA A 366 -5.45 -26.75 -3.67
N GLY A 367 -4.73 -25.74 -4.06
CA GLY A 367 -5.24 -24.55 -4.76
C GLY A 367 -5.23 -23.28 -3.90
N GLY A 368 -4.72 -23.36 -2.69
CA GLY A 368 -4.39 -22.24 -1.80
C GLY A 368 -2.89 -22.07 -1.64
N PHE A 369 -2.50 -21.29 -0.61
CA PHE A 369 -1.12 -20.98 -0.33
C PHE A 369 -0.87 -21.03 1.18
N ASP A 370 0.35 -21.46 1.57
CA ASP A 370 0.87 -21.37 2.92
C ASP A 370 1.81 -20.17 3.04
N VAL A 371 1.74 -19.45 4.17
CA VAL A 371 2.65 -18.33 4.47
C VAL A 371 3.98 -18.88 4.95
N GLN A 372 5.06 -18.51 4.27
CA GLN A 372 6.44 -18.89 4.61
C GLN A 372 7.22 -17.63 5.02
N GLU A 373 7.56 -17.51 6.30
CA GLU A 373 8.32 -16.36 6.80
C GLU A 373 9.79 -16.42 6.34
N LEU A 374 10.28 -15.30 5.80
CA LEU A 374 11.70 -15.04 5.53
C LEU A 374 12.33 -14.20 6.67
N VAL A 375 11.53 -13.30 7.25
CA VAL A 375 11.89 -12.49 8.41
C VAL A 375 10.72 -12.48 9.37
N GLU A 376 10.91 -12.97 10.58
CA GLU A 376 9.89 -12.93 11.66
C GLU A 376 9.68 -11.50 12.17
N GLN A 377 8.48 -11.19 12.61
CA GLN A 377 8.16 -9.89 13.19
C GLN A 377 9.11 -9.54 14.36
N GLY A 378 9.63 -8.31 14.32
CA GLY A 378 10.51 -7.77 15.36
C GLY A 378 11.95 -8.26 15.29
N CYS A 379 12.28 -9.14 14.35
CA CYS A 379 13.65 -9.51 14.04
C CYS A 379 14.38 -8.42 13.25
N VAL A 380 15.72 -8.45 13.29
CA VAL A 380 16.58 -7.58 12.46
C VAL A 380 17.23 -8.45 11.38
N PRO A 381 16.81 -8.37 10.12
CA PRO A 381 17.45 -9.12 9.07
C PRO A 381 18.87 -8.60 8.80
N PRO A 382 19.79 -9.46 8.31
CA PRO A 382 21.14 -9.04 7.98
C PRO A 382 21.15 -7.86 6.98
N GLY A 383 21.92 -6.81 7.28
CA GLY A 383 22.02 -5.61 6.46
C GLY A 383 21.01 -4.51 6.79
N ALA A 384 19.96 -4.81 7.56
CA ALA A 384 19.00 -3.80 8.00
C ALA A 384 19.53 -2.89 9.12
N PRO A 385 19.04 -1.65 9.23
CA PRO A 385 19.45 -0.70 10.28
C PRO A 385 18.89 -1.05 11.68
N GLY A 386 17.88 -1.91 11.74
CA GLY A 386 17.15 -2.30 12.95
C GLY A 386 15.94 -3.15 12.60
N ALA A 387 15.02 -3.34 13.54
CA ALA A 387 13.72 -3.94 13.24
C ALA A 387 12.97 -3.06 12.24
N LEU A 388 12.46 -3.66 11.16
CA LEU A 388 11.87 -2.94 10.05
C LEU A 388 10.46 -2.43 10.39
N GLN A 389 10.08 -1.35 9.72
CA GLN A 389 8.70 -0.89 9.56
C GLN A 389 8.38 -0.86 8.07
N VAL A 390 7.94 -1.99 7.53
CA VAL A 390 7.75 -2.16 6.10
C VAL A 390 6.52 -1.39 5.63
N SER A 391 6.71 -0.18 5.10
CA SER A 391 5.62 0.66 4.60
C SER A 391 5.18 0.32 3.19
N SER A 392 6.10 -0.17 2.38
CA SER A 392 5.86 -0.48 0.97
C SER A 392 6.95 -1.36 0.39
N PHE A 393 6.64 -1.95 -0.75
CA PHE A 393 7.59 -2.60 -1.65
C PHE A 393 7.72 -1.80 -2.94
N ALA A 394 8.83 -2.03 -3.63
CA ALA A 394 9.01 -1.66 -5.03
C ALA A 394 9.59 -2.83 -5.82
N GLN A 395 9.28 -2.87 -7.11
CA GLN A 395 9.87 -3.82 -8.04
C GLN A 395 10.50 -3.06 -9.20
N ASP A 396 11.79 -3.30 -9.48
CA ASP A 396 12.45 -2.71 -10.63
C ASP A 396 12.01 -3.34 -11.96
N LEU A 397 12.49 -2.81 -13.07
CA LEU A 397 12.14 -3.34 -14.39
C LEU A 397 12.72 -4.73 -14.65
N ASP A 398 13.75 -5.15 -13.90
CA ASP A 398 14.34 -6.49 -13.97
C ASP A 398 13.59 -7.51 -13.06
N GLY A 399 12.69 -7.03 -12.21
CA GLY A 399 11.86 -7.86 -11.33
C GLY A 399 12.41 -8.07 -9.95
N GLU A 400 13.50 -7.38 -9.58
CA GLU A 400 14.08 -7.42 -8.24
C GLU A 400 13.28 -6.56 -7.27
N LEU A 401 13.28 -6.95 -5.98
CA LEU A 401 12.44 -6.32 -4.97
C LEU A 401 13.21 -5.44 -3.99
N TYR A 402 12.56 -4.38 -3.60
CA TYR A 402 13.02 -3.42 -2.60
C TYR A 402 11.94 -3.22 -1.54
N VAL A 403 12.38 -2.95 -0.30
CA VAL A 403 11.53 -2.58 0.83
C VAL A 403 11.81 -1.14 1.23
N LEU A 404 10.76 -0.40 1.52
CA LEU A 404 10.83 0.92 2.09
C LEU A 404 10.64 0.80 3.61
N ASP A 405 11.69 1.12 4.36
CA ASP A 405 11.59 1.16 5.82
C ASP A 405 11.11 2.55 6.27
N TYR A 406 9.89 2.59 6.76
CA TYR A 406 9.21 3.82 7.17
C TYR A 406 9.93 4.53 8.31
N GLY A 407 10.47 3.76 9.26
CA GLY A 407 11.09 4.28 10.49
C GLY A 407 12.46 4.91 10.25
N SER A 408 13.33 4.23 9.50
CA SER A 408 14.68 4.74 9.19
C SER A 408 14.71 5.64 7.95
N GLY A 409 13.71 5.54 7.09
CA GLY A 409 13.69 6.24 5.81
C GLY A 409 14.56 5.62 4.73
N GLN A 410 15.09 4.42 4.96
CA GLN A 410 16.00 3.74 4.06
C GLN A 410 15.25 2.88 3.04
N ILE A 411 15.89 2.68 1.91
CA ILE A 411 15.46 1.71 0.89
C ILE A 411 16.41 0.52 0.96
N LEU A 412 15.85 -0.66 1.16
CA LEU A 412 16.60 -1.91 1.31
C LEU A 412 16.30 -2.81 0.11
N GLN A 413 17.33 -3.43 -0.45
CA GLN A 413 17.14 -4.43 -1.50
C GLN A 413 16.93 -5.81 -0.86
N LEU A 414 15.96 -6.58 -1.33
CA LEU A 414 15.83 -7.96 -0.91
C LEU A 414 16.85 -8.82 -1.65
N GLN A 415 17.76 -9.46 -0.92
CA GLN A 415 18.76 -10.38 -1.46
C GLN A 415 18.53 -11.76 -0.85
N PHE A 416 18.02 -12.67 -1.68
CA PHE A 416 17.74 -14.04 -1.28
C PHE A 416 19.05 -14.84 -1.24
N THR A 417 19.35 -15.44 -0.09
CA THR A 417 20.54 -16.28 0.11
C THR A 417 20.13 -17.74 0.10
N GLU A 418 20.87 -18.59 -0.67
CA GLU A 418 20.63 -20.05 -0.74
C GLU A 418 20.98 -20.78 0.56
#